data_7721e6f371831f5ae9765167a408f93b
#
_entry.id   7721e6f371831f5ae9765167a408f93b
#
_cell.length_a   1.000
_cell.length_b   1.000
_cell.length_c   1.000
_cell.angle_alpha   90.00
_cell.angle_beta   90.00
_cell.angle_gamma   90.00
#
_symmetry.space_group_name_H-M   'P 1'
#
loop_
_entity.id
_entity.type
_entity.pdbx_description
1 polymer ?
#
loop_
_entity_poly.entity_id
_entity_poly.type
_entity_poly.pdbx_seq_one_letter_code
_entity_poly.pdbx_strand_id
1 'polypeptide(L)'
;MDTCTYKNRGMFLENILNDSNTYYNSIDKCLIYKKPTPIKVLNVSYPTNKSHLINKAVYSSISTLDYNGIYKGKYIEYDAKECHNKTSFPLSNIKDHQVLHMRKAIKQGGIIFLIIFMNNEFFLMKGEDILDFIDKGTRKSIEFSYIKEKGYKIVESYTPRLKYLDAVDNAYFKEQ
;
A
#
# COMPACT_ATOMS: atom_id res chain seq x y z
N MET A 1 -20.08 -12.21 -22.39
CA MET A 1 -18.96 -11.25 -22.46
C MET A 1 -19.07 -10.34 -21.25
N ASP A 2 -18.40 -10.72 -20.17
CA ASP A 2 -18.47 -9.96 -18.90
C ASP A 2 -17.59 -8.72 -19.03
N THR A 3 -18.23 -7.57 -19.09
CA THR A 3 -17.59 -6.27 -18.91
C THR A 3 -17.14 -6.17 -17.46
N CYS A 4 -15.92 -6.65 -17.19
CA CYS A 4 -15.25 -6.42 -15.92
C CYS A 4 -15.02 -4.90 -15.81
N THR A 5 -15.93 -4.24 -15.13
CA THR A 5 -15.97 -2.79 -14.98
C THR A 5 -14.69 -2.32 -14.26
N TYR A 6 -14.05 -1.30 -14.79
CA TYR A 6 -12.85 -0.61 -14.26
C TYR A 6 -12.93 -0.22 -12.77
N LYS A 7 -14.10 -0.30 -12.16
CA LYS A 7 -14.41 0.08 -10.77
C LYS A 7 -13.82 -0.85 -9.69
N ASN A 8 -13.47 -2.10 -10.02
CA ASN A 8 -13.04 -3.11 -9.02
C ASN A 8 -11.55 -3.45 -9.09
N ARG A 9 -10.75 -2.66 -9.83
CA ARG A 9 -9.30 -2.85 -9.89
C ARG A 9 -8.67 -2.39 -8.58
N GLY A 10 -7.90 -3.28 -7.96
CA GLY A 10 -7.22 -3.01 -6.69
C GLY A 10 -7.98 -3.44 -5.44
N MET A 11 -9.28 -3.77 -5.53
CA MET A 11 -10.06 -4.15 -4.36
C MET A 11 -9.66 -5.50 -3.76
N PHE A 12 -9.13 -6.43 -4.56
CA PHE A 12 -8.74 -7.75 -4.08
C PHE A 12 -7.59 -7.66 -3.09
N LEU A 13 -6.48 -7.02 -3.50
CA LEU A 13 -5.30 -6.84 -2.65
C LEU A 13 -5.64 -5.99 -1.41
N GLU A 14 -6.39 -4.90 -1.59
CA GLU A 14 -6.79 -4.05 -0.48
C GLU A 14 -7.64 -4.81 0.56
N ASN A 15 -8.60 -5.64 0.14
CA ASN A 15 -9.41 -6.44 1.06
C ASN A 15 -8.56 -7.42 1.86
N ILE A 16 -7.64 -8.14 1.19
CA ILE A 16 -6.73 -9.08 1.86
C ILE A 16 -5.82 -8.36 2.87
N LEU A 17 -5.36 -7.15 2.55
CA LEU A 17 -4.52 -6.35 3.45
C LEU A 17 -5.33 -5.81 4.63
N ASN A 18 -6.57 -5.37 4.41
CA ASN A 18 -7.46 -4.93 5.48
C ASN A 18 -7.74 -6.07 6.48
N ASP A 19 -8.02 -7.28 5.98
CA ASP A 19 -8.21 -8.48 6.81
C ASP A 19 -6.93 -8.79 7.61
N SER A 20 -5.77 -8.72 6.95
CA SER A 20 -4.47 -8.98 7.60
C SER A 20 -4.14 -7.94 8.66
N ASN A 21 -4.41 -6.65 8.39
CA ASN A 21 -4.23 -5.57 9.36
C ASN A 21 -5.17 -5.72 10.56
N THR A 22 -6.44 -6.07 10.31
CA THR A 22 -7.41 -6.31 11.38
C THR A 22 -6.93 -7.43 12.31
N TYR A 23 -6.43 -8.53 11.74
CA TYR A 23 -5.86 -9.62 12.52
C TYR A 23 -4.62 -9.17 13.32
N TYR A 24 -3.64 -8.54 12.68
CA TYR A 24 -2.42 -8.10 13.35
C TYR A 24 -2.68 -7.09 14.47
N ASN A 25 -3.63 -6.17 14.26
CA ASN A 25 -4.05 -5.23 15.28
C ASN A 25 -4.75 -5.93 16.44
N SER A 26 -5.57 -6.98 16.17
CA SER A 26 -6.32 -7.71 17.21
C SER A 26 -5.43 -8.53 18.16
N ILE A 27 -4.21 -8.86 17.72
CA ILE A 27 -3.20 -9.59 18.52
C ILE A 27 -2.05 -8.68 18.99
N ASP A 28 -2.23 -7.36 18.92
CA ASP A 28 -1.24 -6.35 19.32
C ASP A 28 0.14 -6.48 18.64
N LYS A 29 0.18 -7.11 17.46
CA LYS A 29 1.43 -7.29 16.70
C LYS A 29 1.92 -6.00 16.06
N CYS A 30 1.00 -5.15 15.61
CA CYS A 30 1.26 -3.82 15.05
C CYS A 30 0.07 -2.90 15.27
N LEU A 31 0.22 -1.63 14.90
CA LEU A 31 -0.85 -0.65 14.86
C LEU A 31 -0.86 0.00 13.48
N ILE A 32 -1.52 -0.65 12.51
CA ILE A 32 -1.53 -0.22 11.11
C ILE A 32 -2.98 -0.14 10.61
N TYR A 33 -3.30 0.97 9.95
CA TYR A 33 -4.64 1.26 9.44
C TYR A 33 -4.59 1.75 8.01
N LYS A 34 -5.68 1.50 7.28
CA LYS A 34 -5.91 2.17 6.01
C LYS A 34 -6.23 3.64 6.28
N LYS A 35 -5.57 4.54 5.58
CA LYS A 35 -5.85 5.97 5.68
C LYS A 35 -7.24 6.29 5.14
N PRO A 36 -8.02 7.12 5.82
CA PRO A 36 -9.27 7.62 5.29
C PRO A 36 -9.02 8.50 4.06
N THR A 37 -9.93 8.43 3.10
CA THR A 37 -9.91 9.35 1.97
C THR A 37 -10.04 10.79 2.48
N PRO A 38 -9.13 11.73 2.13
CA PRO A 38 -9.19 13.09 2.61
C PRO A 38 -10.34 13.84 1.93
N ILE A 39 -11.44 14.03 2.66
CA ILE A 39 -12.61 14.77 2.19
C ILE A 39 -12.84 16.01 3.07
N LYS A 40 -13.30 17.09 2.43
CA LYS A 40 -13.86 18.26 3.10
C LYS A 40 -15.39 18.19 3.02
N VAL A 41 -16.01 18.05 4.18
CA VAL A 41 -17.46 18.03 4.29
C VAL A 41 -17.98 19.46 4.08
N LEU A 42 -18.95 19.62 3.18
CA LEU A 42 -19.56 20.90 2.85
C LEU A 42 -20.98 21.04 3.42
N ASN A 43 -21.70 19.92 3.57
CA ASN A 43 -23.05 19.91 4.09
C ASN A 43 -23.33 18.61 4.84
N VAL A 44 -23.94 18.74 6.02
CA VAL A 44 -24.36 17.63 6.88
C VAL A 44 -25.82 17.83 7.25
N SER A 45 -26.60 16.77 7.23
CA SER A 45 -27.95 16.75 7.83
C SER A 45 -27.97 15.83 9.06
N TYR A 46 -28.87 16.14 9.96
CA TYR A 46 -29.03 15.44 11.24
C TYR A 46 -30.44 14.82 11.29
N PRO A 47 -30.71 13.74 10.51
CA PRO A 47 -32.05 13.15 10.44
C PRO A 47 -32.51 12.60 11.80
N THR A 48 -31.58 12.23 12.67
CA THR A 48 -31.84 11.86 14.08
C THR A 48 -30.70 12.33 14.97
N ASN A 49 -30.92 12.38 16.30
CA ASN A 49 -29.88 12.76 17.27
C ASN A 49 -28.69 11.79 17.30
N LYS A 50 -28.75 10.64 16.62
CA LYS A 50 -27.71 9.61 16.58
C LYS A 50 -27.10 9.40 15.18
N SER A 51 -27.63 10.05 14.14
CA SER A 51 -27.13 9.87 12.78
C SER A 51 -26.77 11.21 12.12
N HIS A 52 -25.56 11.26 11.58
CA HIS A 52 -25.06 12.39 10.81
C HIS A 52 -24.88 11.92 9.35
N LEU A 53 -25.63 12.52 8.44
CA LEU A 53 -25.56 12.21 7.02
C LEU A 53 -24.79 13.31 6.27
N ILE A 54 -23.70 12.93 5.64
CA ILE A 54 -22.94 13.83 4.77
C ILE A 54 -23.65 13.91 3.43
N ASN A 55 -24.28 15.06 3.14
CA ASN A 55 -24.98 15.28 1.88
C ASN A 55 -24.06 15.78 0.77
N LYS A 56 -22.98 16.49 1.11
CA LYS A 56 -22.02 17.02 0.14
C LYS A 56 -20.63 17.05 0.73
N ALA A 57 -19.68 16.47 -0.01
CA ALA A 57 -18.26 16.52 0.31
C ALA A 57 -17.43 16.66 -0.98
N VAL A 58 -16.23 17.19 -0.86
CA VAL A 58 -15.24 17.28 -1.94
C VAL A 58 -13.92 16.70 -1.46
N TYR A 59 -13.09 16.19 -2.37
CA TYR A 59 -11.73 15.82 -2.04
C TYR A 59 -10.95 17.04 -1.59
N SER A 60 -10.31 16.98 -0.41
CA SER A 60 -9.62 18.13 0.19
C SER A 60 -8.15 18.20 -0.18
N SER A 61 -7.54 17.05 -0.46
CA SER A 61 -6.12 16.93 -0.81
C SER A 61 -5.86 15.62 -1.56
N ILE A 62 -4.67 15.54 -2.15
CA ILE A 62 -4.17 14.30 -2.73
C ILE A 62 -3.71 13.39 -1.59
N SER A 63 -4.17 12.13 -1.57
CA SER A 63 -3.68 11.12 -0.61
C SER A 63 -2.21 10.81 -0.87
N THR A 64 -1.49 10.42 0.19
CA THR A 64 -0.10 9.90 0.12
C THR A 64 -0.11 8.41 -0.23
N LEU A 65 0.44 7.53 0.62
CA LEU A 65 0.26 6.08 0.50
C LEU A 65 -0.99 5.65 1.29
N ASP A 66 -1.52 4.45 1.02
CA ASP A 66 -2.85 4.05 1.49
C ASP A 66 -2.89 3.56 2.94
N TYR A 67 -1.79 3.03 3.45
CA TYR A 67 -1.70 2.45 4.80
C TYR A 67 -0.58 3.08 5.60
N ASN A 68 -0.82 3.34 6.88
CA ASN A 68 0.23 3.79 7.78
C ASN A 68 0.01 3.32 9.22
N GLY A 69 1.08 3.37 10.00
CA GLY A 69 1.02 3.01 11.42
C GLY A 69 2.38 2.85 12.08
N ILE A 70 2.42 2.00 13.10
CA ILE A 70 3.63 1.72 13.88
C ILE A 70 3.86 0.22 13.97
N TYR A 71 5.09 -0.21 13.72
CA TYR A 71 5.54 -1.58 13.90
C TYR A 71 6.94 -1.59 14.51
N LYS A 72 7.14 -2.33 15.61
CA LYS A 72 8.41 -2.41 16.34
C LYS A 72 9.04 -1.03 16.64
N GLY A 73 8.20 -0.06 17.03
CA GLY A 73 8.64 1.30 17.36
C GLY A 73 9.02 2.17 16.16
N LYS A 74 8.84 1.70 14.93
CA LYS A 74 9.11 2.45 13.70
C LYS A 74 7.81 2.87 13.03
N TYR A 75 7.79 4.08 12.47
CA TYR A 75 6.74 4.49 11.54
C TYR A 75 6.83 3.64 10.28
N ILE A 76 5.71 3.10 9.87
CA ILE A 76 5.58 2.28 8.66
C ILE A 76 4.48 2.86 7.77
N GLU A 77 4.74 2.93 6.47
CA GLU A 77 3.74 3.40 5.50
C GLU A 77 3.91 2.64 4.18
N TYR A 78 2.82 2.20 3.59
CA TYR A 78 2.86 1.45 2.35
C TYR A 78 1.62 1.65 1.48
N ASP A 79 1.76 1.28 0.22
CA ASP A 79 0.69 1.30 -0.77
C ASP A 79 0.50 -0.09 -1.37
N ALA A 80 -0.72 -0.41 -1.78
CA ALA A 80 -1.11 -1.66 -2.41
C ALA A 80 -1.26 -1.45 -3.93
N LYS A 81 -0.55 -2.24 -4.72
CA LYS A 81 -0.58 -2.13 -6.19
C LYS A 81 -0.87 -3.47 -6.85
N GLU A 82 -1.98 -3.56 -7.55
CA GLU A 82 -2.28 -4.71 -8.43
C GLU A 82 -1.79 -4.45 -9.85
N CYS A 83 -1.07 -5.40 -10.43
CA CYS A 83 -0.58 -5.32 -11.79
C CYS A 83 -0.99 -6.55 -12.59
N HIS A 84 -1.78 -6.33 -13.64
CA HIS A 84 -2.23 -7.39 -14.56
C HIS A 84 -1.23 -7.68 -15.68
N ASN A 85 -0.24 -6.81 -15.90
CA ASN A 85 0.84 -7.07 -16.84
C ASN A 85 1.74 -8.18 -16.27
N LYS A 86 2.02 -9.19 -17.09
CA LYS A 86 2.78 -10.37 -16.66
C LYS A 86 4.30 -10.18 -16.68
N THR A 87 4.80 -9.21 -17.42
CA THR A 87 6.23 -9.04 -17.68
C THR A 87 6.89 -7.91 -16.90
N SER A 88 6.12 -6.85 -16.59
CA SER A 88 6.67 -5.67 -15.93
C SER A 88 5.61 -4.88 -15.18
N PHE A 89 6.04 -4.16 -14.15
CA PHE A 89 5.23 -3.23 -13.36
C PHE A 89 5.45 -1.80 -13.87
N PRO A 90 4.45 -1.14 -14.48
CA PRO A 90 4.60 0.23 -14.98
C PRO A 90 4.82 1.23 -13.85
N LEU A 91 5.85 2.09 -13.96
CA LEU A 91 6.10 3.16 -13.00
C LEU A 91 4.98 4.20 -12.94
N SER A 92 4.17 4.33 -13.99
CA SER A 92 2.97 5.18 -14.00
C SER A 92 1.90 4.77 -12.96
N ASN A 93 2.00 3.56 -12.40
CA ASN A 93 1.16 3.11 -11.28
C ASN A 93 1.55 3.81 -9.96
N ILE A 94 2.74 4.39 -9.88
CA ILE A 94 3.21 5.20 -8.76
C ILE A 94 3.11 6.67 -9.19
N LYS A 95 2.30 7.45 -8.49
CA LYS A 95 2.10 8.87 -8.85
C LYS A 95 3.27 9.73 -8.35
N ASP A 96 3.55 10.84 -9.03
CA ASP A 96 4.67 11.73 -8.68
C ASP A 96 4.61 12.22 -7.23
N HIS A 97 3.40 12.53 -6.74
CA HIS A 97 3.23 12.93 -5.33
C HIS A 97 3.53 11.79 -4.35
N GLN A 98 3.28 10.52 -4.72
CA GLN A 98 3.66 9.36 -3.91
C GLN A 98 5.18 9.20 -3.87
N VAL A 99 5.85 9.34 -5.02
CA VAL A 99 7.33 9.33 -5.10
C VAL A 99 7.94 10.40 -4.21
N LEU A 100 7.43 11.65 -4.30
CA LEU A 100 7.90 12.76 -3.46
C LEU A 100 7.68 12.49 -1.97
N HIS A 101 6.52 11.92 -1.62
CA HIS A 101 6.20 11.56 -0.24
C HIS A 101 7.13 10.45 0.28
N MET A 102 7.35 9.38 -0.50
CA MET A 102 8.26 8.29 -0.15
C MET A 102 9.67 8.82 0.19
N ARG A 103 10.22 9.72 -0.65
CA ARG A 103 11.54 10.35 -0.39
C ARG A 103 11.57 11.08 0.95
N LYS A 104 10.54 11.87 1.24
CA LYS A 104 10.46 12.64 2.49
C LYS A 104 10.35 11.71 3.71
N ALA A 105 9.51 10.70 3.63
CA ALA A 105 9.26 9.78 4.74
C ALA A 105 10.50 8.89 5.03
N ILE A 106 11.17 8.39 4.00
CA ILE A 106 12.43 7.64 4.14
C ILE A 106 13.52 8.52 4.77
N LYS A 107 13.64 9.78 4.33
CA LYS A 107 14.61 10.73 4.91
C LYS A 107 14.38 10.98 6.41
N GLN A 108 13.15 10.83 6.89
CA GLN A 108 12.81 10.94 8.32
C GLN A 108 12.93 9.60 9.07
N GLY A 109 13.47 8.54 8.43
CA GLY A 109 13.68 7.23 9.03
C GLY A 109 12.44 6.34 9.07
N GLY A 110 11.41 6.67 8.30
CA GLY A 110 10.23 5.82 8.11
C GLY A 110 10.52 4.60 7.24
N ILE A 111 9.86 3.48 7.55
CA ILE A 111 9.86 2.27 6.74
C ILE A 111 8.78 2.41 5.67
N ILE A 112 9.19 2.53 4.41
CA ILE A 112 8.30 2.80 3.28
C ILE A 112 8.46 1.71 2.23
N PHE A 113 7.34 1.13 1.76
CA PHE A 113 7.38 0.08 0.75
C PHE A 113 6.09 0.03 -0.07
N LEU A 114 6.11 -0.72 -1.16
CA LEU A 114 4.92 -1.14 -1.90
C LEU A 114 4.67 -2.63 -1.71
N ILE A 115 3.41 -3.01 -1.59
CA ILE A 115 2.97 -4.40 -1.75
C ILE A 115 2.43 -4.54 -3.16
N ILE A 116 3.10 -5.33 -3.98
CA ILE A 116 2.75 -5.54 -5.39
C ILE A 116 2.18 -6.94 -5.54
N PHE A 117 0.96 -7.02 -6.09
CA PHE A 117 0.37 -8.27 -6.55
C PHE A 117 0.52 -8.38 -8.07
N MET A 118 1.27 -9.37 -8.53
CA MET A 118 1.58 -9.60 -9.93
C MET A 118 1.82 -11.08 -10.17
N ASN A 119 1.29 -11.63 -11.29
CA ASN A 119 1.42 -13.05 -11.63
C ASN A 119 0.97 -14.03 -10.52
N ASN A 120 -0.09 -13.69 -9.79
CA ASN A 120 -0.59 -14.45 -8.64
C ASN A 120 0.44 -14.60 -7.51
N GLU A 121 1.38 -13.69 -7.41
CA GLU A 121 2.37 -13.63 -6.35
C GLU A 121 2.38 -12.25 -5.70
N PHE A 122 2.68 -12.21 -4.40
CA PHE A 122 2.76 -10.98 -3.62
C PHE A 122 4.21 -10.68 -3.26
N PHE A 123 4.62 -9.44 -3.47
CA PHE A 123 5.97 -8.97 -3.16
C PHE A 123 5.94 -7.67 -2.39
N LEU A 124 6.79 -7.57 -1.38
CA LEU A 124 7.14 -6.30 -0.77
C LEU A 124 8.37 -5.74 -1.51
N MET A 125 8.24 -4.55 -2.07
CA MET A 125 9.35 -3.79 -2.66
C MET A 125 9.69 -2.61 -1.76
N LYS A 126 10.94 -2.53 -1.31
CA LYS A 126 11.41 -1.42 -0.48
C LYS A 126 11.30 -0.09 -1.23
N GLY A 127 10.91 0.96 -0.51
CA GLY A 127 10.81 2.31 -1.08
C GLY A 127 12.14 2.80 -1.64
N GLU A 128 13.24 2.48 -0.97
CA GLU A 128 14.61 2.79 -1.38
C GLU A 128 14.93 2.18 -2.75
N ASP A 129 14.63 0.88 -2.95
CA ASP A 129 14.90 0.16 -4.21
C ASP A 129 14.08 0.72 -5.37
N ILE A 130 12.82 1.11 -5.09
CA ILE A 130 11.93 1.75 -6.07
C ILE A 130 12.47 3.13 -6.46
N LEU A 131 12.87 3.94 -5.49
CA LEU A 131 13.41 5.27 -5.74
C LEU A 131 14.73 5.21 -6.51
N ASP A 132 15.61 4.29 -6.16
CA ASP A 132 16.86 4.04 -6.90
C ASP A 132 16.60 3.63 -8.34
N PHE A 133 15.57 2.81 -8.57
CA PHE A 133 15.19 2.42 -9.94
C PHE A 133 14.65 3.61 -10.75
N ILE A 134 13.81 4.46 -10.13
CA ILE A 134 13.28 5.67 -10.74
C ILE A 134 14.42 6.65 -11.07
N ASP A 135 15.37 6.85 -10.15
CA ASP A 135 16.47 7.82 -10.29
C ASP A 135 17.47 7.41 -11.39
N LYS A 136 17.66 6.12 -11.61
CA LYS A 136 18.45 5.62 -12.73
C LYS A 136 17.85 5.98 -14.09
N GLY A 137 16.53 6.20 -14.16
CA GLY A 137 15.81 6.75 -15.32
C GLY A 137 15.88 5.93 -16.60
N THR A 138 16.40 4.70 -16.54
CA THR A 138 16.70 3.89 -17.72
C THR A 138 15.45 3.25 -18.36
N ARG A 139 14.40 3.04 -17.56
CA ARG A 139 13.18 2.34 -17.98
C ARG A 139 11.92 2.96 -17.34
N LYS A 140 10.79 2.81 -18.04
CA LYS A 140 9.46 3.27 -17.57
C LYS A 140 8.68 2.18 -16.81
N SER A 141 9.25 1.00 -16.64
CA SER A 141 8.65 -0.14 -15.95
C SER A 141 9.71 -0.99 -15.27
N ILE A 142 9.37 -1.59 -14.13
CA ILE A 142 10.19 -2.54 -13.38
C ILE A 142 9.89 -3.95 -13.91
N GLU A 143 10.88 -4.67 -14.41
CA GLU A 143 10.70 -6.05 -14.88
C GLU A 143 10.32 -6.98 -13.73
N PHE A 144 9.49 -7.99 -14.02
CA PHE A 144 9.08 -8.96 -13.01
C PHE A 144 10.27 -9.76 -12.46
N SER A 145 11.30 -10.02 -13.29
CA SER A 145 12.56 -10.61 -12.84
C SER A 145 13.25 -9.78 -11.76
N TYR A 146 13.28 -8.45 -11.92
CA TYR A 146 13.84 -7.53 -10.92
C TYR A 146 13.00 -7.54 -9.62
N ILE A 147 11.66 -7.55 -9.73
CA ILE A 147 10.77 -7.65 -8.57
C ILE A 147 11.03 -8.96 -7.80
N LYS A 148 11.27 -10.07 -8.50
CA LYS A 148 11.60 -11.38 -7.88
C LYS A 148 12.99 -11.39 -7.24
N GLU A 149 13.94 -10.65 -7.79
CA GLU A 149 15.32 -10.58 -7.29
C GLU A 149 15.43 -9.67 -6.06
N LYS A 150 14.84 -8.47 -6.11
CA LYS A 150 14.95 -7.43 -5.07
C LYS A 150 13.80 -7.44 -4.08
N GLY A 151 12.64 -7.92 -4.49
CA GLY A 151 11.45 -7.96 -3.65
C GLY A 151 11.46 -9.12 -2.67
N TYR A 152 10.77 -8.91 -1.57
CA TYR A 152 10.56 -9.93 -0.54
C TYR A 152 9.21 -10.60 -0.80
N LYS A 153 9.22 -11.88 -1.14
CA LYS A 153 7.99 -12.63 -1.40
C LYS A 153 7.15 -12.72 -0.13
N ILE A 154 5.86 -12.36 -0.25
CA ILE A 154 4.90 -12.44 0.84
C ILE A 154 4.15 -13.76 0.72
N VAL A 155 4.05 -14.49 1.83
CA VAL A 155 3.37 -15.78 1.90
C VAL A 155 1.89 -15.53 2.22
N GLU A 156 1.01 -16.17 1.43
CA GLU A 156 -0.41 -16.28 1.78
C GLU A 156 -0.61 -17.34 2.86
N SER A 157 -1.58 -17.11 3.72
CA SER A 157 -2.00 -18.09 4.73
C SER A 157 -3.47 -17.92 5.05
N TYR A 158 -4.01 -18.78 5.91
CA TYR A 158 -5.39 -18.68 6.35
C TYR A 158 -5.58 -17.49 7.30
N THR A 159 -4.65 -17.30 8.25
CA THR A 159 -4.68 -16.22 9.24
C THR A 159 -3.23 -15.87 9.66
N PRO A 160 -2.78 -14.63 9.43
CA PRO A 160 -3.40 -13.59 8.59
C PRO A 160 -3.41 -14.00 7.12
N ARG A 161 -4.27 -13.42 6.30
CA ARG A 161 -4.33 -13.76 4.88
C ARG A 161 -3.04 -13.49 4.12
N LEU A 162 -2.31 -12.42 4.48
CA LEU A 162 -0.96 -12.12 3.99
C LEU A 162 0.00 -11.94 5.16
N LYS A 163 1.09 -12.71 5.17
CA LYS A 163 2.18 -12.59 6.15
C LYS A 163 3.16 -11.49 5.77
N TYR A 164 2.65 -10.29 5.45
CA TYR A 164 3.51 -9.21 4.97
C TYR A 164 4.46 -8.66 6.04
N LEU A 165 4.12 -8.75 7.34
CA LEU A 165 5.03 -8.34 8.42
C LEU A 165 6.27 -9.24 8.50
N ASP A 166 6.18 -10.52 8.11
CA ASP A 166 7.36 -11.38 8.01
C ASP A 166 8.29 -10.92 6.88
N ALA A 167 7.72 -10.42 5.77
CA ALA A 167 8.50 -9.79 4.70
C ALA A 167 9.11 -8.45 5.13
N VAL A 168 8.39 -7.65 5.93
CA VAL A 168 8.93 -6.42 6.53
C VAL A 168 10.11 -6.74 7.46
N ASP A 169 9.99 -7.79 8.29
CA ASP A 169 11.07 -8.23 9.18
C ASP A 169 12.31 -8.62 8.37
N ASN A 170 12.13 -9.39 7.29
CA ASN A 170 13.21 -9.78 6.41
C ASN A 170 13.86 -8.59 5.68
N ALA A 171 13.06 -7.57 5.33
CA ALA A 171 13.53 -6.42 4.57
C ALA A 171 14.26 -5.37 5.42
N TYR A 172 13.81 -5.17 6.68
CA TYR A 172 14.20 -3.99 7.47
C TYR A 172 14.74 -4.31 8.88
N PHE A 173 14.49 -5.49 9.42
CA PHE A 173 14.82 -5.81 10.82
C PHE A 173 15.77 -7.02 11.00
N LYS A 174 16.02 -7.80 9.95
CA LYS A 174 17.12 -8.78 10.01
C LYS A 174 18.44 -8.05 9.87
N GLU A 175 19.33 -8.20 10.82
CA GLU A 175 20.73 -7.82 10.66
C GLU A 175 21.30 -8.54 9.44
N GLN A 176 21.93 -7.78 8.56
CA GLN A 176 22.69 -8.29 7.41
C GLN A 176 23.97 -8.93 7.88
#